data_1b819f38d4cb2d6bf86db4d0711ee96c
#
_entry.id   1b819f38d4cb2d6bf86db4d0711ee96c
#
_cell.length_a   1.000
_cell.length_b   1.000
_cell.length_c   1.000
_cell.angle_alpha   90.00
_cell.angle_beta   90.00
_cell.angle_gamma   90.00
#
_symmetry.space_group_name_H-M   'P 1'
#
loop_
_entity.id
_entity.type
_entity.pdbx_description
1 polymer ?
#
loop_
_entity_poly.entity_id
_entity_poly.type
_entity_poly.pdbx_seq_one_letter_code
_entity_poly.pdbx_strand_id
1 'polypeptide(L)'
;MLDWLIIGGGVHGTFISHYLTAAAGVPRESVRVLDPEPEPLARWYHCCANTGMRFMRSPDVHHLDLDPMGLRKYCFASVKEPRAALLEPYSRPSFELFREHTAQVITRHRLRELRMTGRAQGLAFDNGHVTVETDRGPLAAKRVVLAIGASDHPHWPAWAPALRAAGAPIDHVFSPTFHLEDLPQWSHATIIGGGITAVQTALALAERSSGRVSLVTRHSLRIEMFDSDPCWIGALCMREFERAGHGERRRMIAQARNRGSVPSEIASQLFDAIREDRLSLTCGDIAHARAIGGNRVQLTIGDDSEAPLELLNSDLVVLATGFDRSRPGGEWLDRAISQFALRCHECGYPIVDVNLRWRSGLHVTGPLAELELGPVARNIIGARHAARRMAA
;
A
#
# COMPACT_ATOMS: atom_id res chain seq x y z
N MET A 1 4.16 -29.87 -11.64
CA MET A 1 4.93 -28.62 -11.68
C MET A 1 3.99 -27.52 -12.15
N LEU A 2 4.00 -26.36 -11.48
CA LEU A 2 3.15 -25.24 -11.84
C LEU A 2 3.68 -24.50 -13.09
N ASP A 3 2.78 -23.91 -13.89
CA ASP A 3 3.18 -22.96 -14.94
C ASP A 3 3.47 -21.60 -14.33
N TRP A 4 2.68 -21.18 -13.32
CA TRP A 4 2.83 -19.92 -12.63
C TRP A 4 2.66 -20.06 -11.11
N LEU A 5 3.61 -19.50 -10.36
CA LEU A 5 3.52 -19.31 -8.93
C LEU A 5 3.66 -17.80 -8.62
N ILE A 6 2.62 -17.23 -8.02
CA ILE A 6 2.58 -15.82 -7.66
C ILE A 6 2.82 -15.70 -6.17
N ILE A 7 3.83 -14.93 -5.76
CA ILE A 7 4.16 -14.67 -4.36
C ILE A 7 3.56 -13.33 -3.93
N GLY A 8 2.56 -13.40 -3.05
CA GLY A 8 1.77 -12.28 -2.59
C GLY A 8 0.36 -12.25 -3.19
N GLY A 9 -0.65 -12.31 -2.32
CA GLY A 9 -2.08 -12.36 -2.67
C GLY A 9 -2.80 -11.03 -2.43
N GLY A 10 -2.08 -9.91 -2.43
CA GLY A 10 -2.63 -8.56 -2.44
C GLY A 10 -3.27 -8.19 -3.79
N VAL A 11 -3.49 -6.90 -4.02
CA VAL A 11 -4.11 -6.37 -5.26
C VAL A 11 -3.43 -6.90 -6.52
N HIS A 12 -2.10 -6.85 -6.59
CA HIS A 12 -1.33 -7.28 -7.76
C HIS A 12 -1.43 -8.78 -8.01
N GLY A 13 -1.17 -9.60 -6.99
CA GLY A 13 -1.21 -11.05 -7.15
C GLY A 13 -2.60 -11.58 -7.46
N THR A 14 -3.64 -11.01 -6.84
CA THR A 14 -5.04 -11.36 -7.13
C THR A 14 -5.42 -10.97 -8.56
N PHE A 15 -5.05 -9.76 -9.02
CA PHE A 15 -5.36 -9.35 -10.40
C PHE A 15 -4.59 -10.19 -11.42
N ILE A 16 -3.30 -10.46 -11.21
CA ILE A 16 -2.48 -11.26 -12.13
C ILE A 16 -3.02 -12.70 -12.23
N SER A 17 -3.38 -13.33 -11.09
CA SER A 17 -3.97 -14.67 -11.11
C SER A 17 -5.30 -14.72 -11.86
N HIS A 18 -6.14 -13.69 -11.70
CA HIS A 18 -7.37 -13.52 -12.46
C HIS A 18 -7.08 -13.38 -13.96
N TYR A 19 -6.16 -12.50 -14.34
CA TYR A 19 -5.82 -12.26 -15.74
C TYR A 19 -5.26 -13.52 -16.42
N LEU A 20 -4.34 -14.23 -15.77
CA LEU A 20 -3.74 -15.45 -16.31
C LEU A 20 -4.79 -16.52 -16.57
N THR A 21 -5.72 -16.73 -15.64
CA THR A 21 -6.72 -17.80 -15.76
C THR A 21 -7.92 -17.45 -16.62
N ALA A 22 -8.34 -16.18 -16.69
CA ALA A 22 -9.55 -15.78 -17.37
C ALA A 22 -9.31 -15.09 -18.73
N ALA A 23 -8.14 -14.48 -18.96
CA ALA A 23 -7.82 -13.78 -20.20
C ALA A 23 -6.67 -14.43 -20.98
N ALA A 24 -5.62 -14.89 -20.29
CA ALA A 24 -4.46 -15.50 -20.96
C ALA A 24 -4.61 -17.01 -21.19
N GLY A 25 -5.72 -17.63 -20.76
CA GLY A 25 -6.03 -19.03 -21.01
C GLY A 25 -5.11 -20.03 -20.27
N VAL A 26 -4.43 -19.59 -19.20
CA VAL A 26 -3.58 -20.50 -18.43
C VAL A 26 -4.45 -21.47 -17.62
N PRO A 27 -4.22 -22.79 -17.67
CA PRO A 27 -5.00 -23.77 -16.91
C PRO A 27 -4.95 -23.46 -15.41
N ARG A 28 -6.10 -23.47 -14.77
CA ARG A 28 -6.24 -23.10 -13.34
C ARG A 28 -5.43 -23.98 -12.39
N GLU A 29 -5.33 -25.26 -12.72
CA GLU A 29 -4.56 -26.28 -11.98
C GLU A 29 -3.07 -25.99 -11.98
N SER A 30 -2.57 -25.22 -12.97
CA SER A 30 -1.17 -24.85 -13.12
C SER A 30 -0.81 -23.46 -12.53
N VAL A 31 -1.79 -22.75 -11.93
CA VAL A 31 -1.57 -21.44 -11.30
C VAL A 31 -1.80 -21.52 -9.79
N ARG A 32 -0.87 -20.99 -8.99
CA ARG A 32 -1.05 -20.84 -7.54
C ARG A 32 -0.60 -19.45 -7.09
N VAL A 33 -1.23 -18.98 -6.00
CA VAL A 33 -0.89 -17.74 -5.29
C VAL A 33 -0.49 -18.10 -3.87
N LEU A 34 0.77 -17.91 -3.52
CA LEU A 34 1.30 -18.10 -2.17
C LEU A 34 1.24 -16.79 -1.39
N ASP A 35 0.60 -16.81 -0.23
CA ASP A 35 0.49 -15.66 0.65
C ASP A 35 0.34 -16.12 2.10
N PRO A 36 0.91 -15.43 3.11
CA PRO A 36 0.71 -15.80 4.51
C PRO A 36 -0.76 -15.68 4.96
N GLU A 37 -1.52 -14.77 4.35
CA GLU A 37 -2.94 -14.59 4.66
C GLU A 37 -3.81 -15.57 3.86
N PRO A 38 -4.84 -16.18 4.46
CA PRO A 38 -5.69 -17.15 3.77
C PRO A 38 -6.62 -16.50 2.73
N GLU A 39 -7.05 -15.25 2.93
CA GLU A 39 -7.99 -14.55 2.06
C GLU A 39 -7.27 -13.60 1.09
N PRO A 40 -7.75 -13.47 -0.17
CA PRO A 40 -7.25 -12.46 -1.09
C PRO A 40 -7.40 -11.05 -0.51
N LEU A 41 -6.39 -10.21 -0.69
CA LEU A 41 -6.35 -8.83 -0.23
C LEU A 41 -6.45 -8.62 1.29
N ALA A 42 -6.40 -9.66 2.13
CA ALA A 42 -6.59 -9.53 3.59
C ALA A 42 -5.73 -8.42 4.20
N ARG A 43 -4.42 -8.42 3.92
CA ARG A 43 -3.50 -7.38 4.39
C ARG A 43 -3.87 -5.98 3.88
N TRP A 44 -4.31 -5.87 2.63
CA TRP A 44 -4.73 -4.61 2.03
C TRP A 44 -6.01 -4.08 2.68
N TYR A 45 -7.00 -4.95 2.90
CA TYR A 45 -8.24 -4.59 3.60
C TYR A 45 -7.99 -4.17 5.05
N HIS A 46 -7.11 -4.88 5.76
CA HIS A 46 -6.67 -4.49 7.10
C HIS A 46 -6.08 -3.07 7.12
N CYS A 47 -5.16 -2.77 6.21
CA CYS A 47 -4.58 -1.42 6.10
C CYS A 47 -5.64 -0.35 5.81
N CYS A 48 -6.61 -0.62 4.92
CA CYS A 48 -7.67 0.31 4.59
C CYS A 48 -8.64 0.55 5.77
N ALA A 49 -9.04 -0.51 6.46
CA ALA A 49 -9.92 -0.42 7.64
C ALA A 49 -9.29 0.42 8.74
N ASN A 50 -8.00 0.23 9.00
CA ASN A 50 -7.25 0.98 10.03
C ASN A 50 -7.12 2.48 9.75
N THR A 51 -7.35 2.92 8.50
CA THR A 51 -7.33 4.35 8.17
C THR A 51 -8.70 5.01 8.27
N GLY A 52 -9.77 4.25 8.44
CA GLY A 52 -11.14 4.78 8.34
C GLY A 52 -11.51 5.26 6.93
N MET A 53 -10.87 4.71 5.88
CA MET A 53 -11.07 5.11 4.50
C MET A 53 -12.52 4.87 4.04
N ARG A 54 -13.23 5.93 3.66
CA ARG A 54 -14.61 5.86 3.15
C ARG A 54 -14.69 5.73 1.63
N PHE A 55 -13.80 6.40 0.91
CA PHE A 55 -13.74 6.39 -0.56
C PHE A 55 -12.33 6.06 -1.02
N MET A 56 -12.25 5.32 -2.11
CA MET A 56 -10.99 5.06 -2.79
C MET A 56 -10.42 6.38 -3.32
N ARG A 57 -9.08 6.48 -3.38
CA ARG A 57 -8.42 7.59 -4.06
C ARG A 57 -8.44 7.45 -5.58
N SER A 58 -8.53 6.22 -6.07
CA SER A 58 -8.56 5.89 -7.50
C SER A 58 -9.97 5.95 -8.08
N PRO A 59 -10.13 6.30 -9.37
CA PRO A 59 -11.41 6.23 -10.08
C PRO A 59 -11.97 4.81 -10.16
N ASP A 60 -13.27 4.71 -10.49
CA ASP A 60 -14.02 3.47 -10.62
C ASP A 60 -13.51 2.50 -11.69
N VAL A 61 -12.71 2.95 -12.65
CA VAL A 61 -12.05 2.10 -13.65
C VAL A 61 -10.84 1.34 -13.11
N HIS A 62 -10.37 1.66 -11.91
CA HIS A 62 -9.25 1.01 -11.24
C HIS A 62 -9.76 -0.02 -10.21
N HIS A 63 -10.07 -1.21 -10.68
CA HIS A 63 -10.57 -2.34 -9.87
C HIS A 63 -10.02 -3.68 -10.38
N LEU A 64 -10.46 -4.80 -9.81
CA LEU A 64 -9.90 -6.13 -10.08
C LEU A 64 -10.64 -6.92 -11.18
N ASP A 65 -11.74 -6.41 -11.73
CA ASP A 65 -12.38 -7.02 -12.89
C ASP A 65 -11.58 -6.72 -14.18
N LEU A 66 -11.63 -7.60 -15.17
CA LEU A 66 -11.00 -7.44 -16.48
C LEU A 66 -11.74 -6.40 -17.34
N ASP A 67 -13.06 -6.32 -17.23
CA ASP A 67 -13.86 -5.26 -17.85
C ASP A 67 -13.61 -3.92 -17.16
N PRO A 68 -13.05 -2.90 -17.82
CA PRO A 68 -12.81 -1.60 -17.20
C PRO A 68 -14.06 -0.92 -16.62
N MET A 69 -15.23 -1.27 -17.11
CA MET A 69 -16.51 -0.73 -16.64
C MET A 69 -17.22 -1.66 -15.63
N GLY A 70 -16.57 -2.77 -15.22
CA GLY A 70 -17.18 -3.81 -14.38
C GLY A 70 -17.71 -3.27 -13.06
N LEU A 71 -16.92 -2.45 -12.34
CA LEU A 71 -17.35 -1.87 -11.06
C LEU A 71 -18.53 -0.90 -11.24
N ARG A 72 -18.49 -0.05 -12.26
CA ARG A 72 -19.61 0.87 -12.56
C ARG A 72 -20.88 0.11 -12.91
N LYS A 73 -20.80 -0.92 -13.76
CA LYS A 73 -21.95 -1.80 -14.07
C LYS A 73 -22.50 -2.46 -12.83
N TYR A 74 -21.64 -3.00 -11.97
CA TYR A 74 -22.02 -3.58 -10.67
C TYR A 74 -22.73 -2.55 -9.78
N CYS A 75 -22.18 -1.35 -9.66
CA CYS A 75 -22.76 -0.27 -8.86
C CYS A 75 -24.21 0.03 -9.26
N PHE A 76 -24.44 0.29 -10.55
CA PHE A 76 -25.78 0.63 -11.04
C PHE A 76 -26.78 -0.55 -11.08
N ALA A 77 -26.27 -1.79 -11.08
CA ALA A 77 -27.13 -2.98 -11.06
C ALA A 77 -27.48 -3.47 -9.66
N SER A 78 -26.61 -3.22 -8.68
CA SER A 78 -26.72 -3.91 -7.37
C SER A 78 -26.82 -2.96 -6.17
N VAL A 79 -26.41 -1.69 -6.31
CA VAL A 79 -26.41 -0.73 -5.19
C VAL A 79 -27.69 0.11 -5.23
N LYS A 80 -28.36 0.23 -4.07
CA LYS A 80 -29.63 0.96 -3.94
C LYS A 80 -29.48 2.46 -4.29
N GLU A 81 -28.36 3.07 -3.89
CA GLU A 81 -28.04 4.48 -4.13
C GLU A 81 -26.69 4.62 -4.86
N PRO A 82 -26.63 4.26 -6.16
CA PRO A 82 -25.36 4.18 -6.88
C PRO A 82 -24.60 5.51 -6.96
N ARG A 83 -25.30 6.64 -7.00
CA ARG A 83 -24.67 7.97 -7.02
C ARG A 83 -23.99 8.34 -5.70
N ALA A 84 -24.52 7.90 -4.56
CA ALA A 84 -23.91 8.11 -3.26
C ALA A 84 -22.67 7.22 -3.05
N ALA A 85 -22.59 6.11 -3.77
CA ALA A 85 -21.44 5.21 -3.72
C ALA A 85 -20.26 5.62 -4.62
N LEU A 86 -20.40 6.68 -5.43
CA LEU A 86 -19.39 7.21 -6.33
C LEU A 86 -19.15 8.69 -6.03
N LEU A 87 -17.93 9.05 -5.65
CA LEU A 87 -17.56 10.42 -5.31
C LEU A 87 -17.02 11.16 -6.53
N GLU A 88 -17.76 12.19 -6.94
CA GLU A 88 -17.39 13.05 -8.07
C GLU A 88 -16.22 14.04 -7.71
N PRO A 89 -15.48 14.58 -8.68
CA PRO A 89 -15.72 14.53 -10.14
C PRO A 89 -15.13 13.29 -10.85
N TYR A 90 -14.44 12.41 -10.15
CA TYR A 90 -13.72 11.28 -10.78
C TYR A 90 -14.42 9.92 -10.57
N SER A 91 -15.68 9.90 -10.15
CA SER A 91 -16.43 8.68 -9.86
C SER A 91 -15.65 7.71 -8.98
N ARG A 92 -15.01 8.21 -7.91
CA ARG A 92 -14.22 7.39 -6.99
C ARG A 92 -15.14 6.54 -6.14
N PRO A 93 -15.02 5.20 -6.16
CA PRO A 93 -15.95 4.34 -5.46
C PRO A 93 -15.77 4.44 -3.94
N SER A 94 -16.87 4.27 -3.21
CA SER A 94 -16.78 4.01 -1.78
C SER A 94 -15.95 2.73 -1.55
N PHE A 95 -15.29 2.66 -0.40
CA PHE A 95 -14.52 1.47 -0.02
C PHE A 95 -15.40 0.23 0.01
N GLU A 96 -16.64 0.37 0.50
CA GLU A 96 -17.61 -0.73 0.54
C GLU A 96 -17.97 -1.23 -0.86
N LEU A 97 -18.32 -0.34 -1.79
CA LEU A 97 -18.58 -0.69 -3.18
C LEU A 97 -17.40 -1.43 -3.82
N PHE A 98 -16.17 -0.92 -3.59
CA PHE A 98 -14.97 -1.59 -4.09
C PHE A 98 -14.81 -2.98 -3.51
N ARG A 99 -15.03 -3.15 -2.19
CA ARG A 99 -14.93 -4.42 -1.47
C ARG A 99 -15.94 -5.44 -1.96
N GLU A 100 -17.20 -5.05 -2.09
CA GLU A 100 -18.29 -5.92 -2.57
C GLU A 100 -18.06 -6.38 -4.01
N HIS A 101 -17.74 -5.45 -4.92
CA HIS A 101 -17.43 -5.78 -6.29
C HIS A 101 -16.20 -6.70 -6.39
N THR A 102 -15.16 -6.43 -5.62
CA THR A 102 -13.97 -7.29 -5.58
C THR A 102 -14.31 -8.69 -5.07
N ALA A 103 -15.15 -8.82 -4.04
CA ALA A 103 -15.64 -10.11 -3.53
C ALA A 103 -16.45 -10.87 -4.60
N GLN A 104 -17.27 -10.17 -5.38
CA GLN A 104 -17.99 -10.77 -6.51
C GLN A 104 -17.01 -11.30 -7.57
N VAL A 105 -15.98 -10.52 -7.95
CA VAL A 105 -14.96 -10.95 -8.92
C VAL A 105 -14.22 -12.20 -8.41
N ILE A 106 -13.79 -12.19 -7.14
CA ILE A 106 -13.09 -13.32 -6.51
C ILE A 106 -13.97 -14.58 -6.54
N THR A 107 -15.25 -14.45 -6.24
CA THR A 107 -16.21 -15.57 -6.20
C THR A 107 -16.51 -16.07 -7.61
N ARG A 108 -16.88 -15.18 -8.53
CA ARG A 108 -17.21 -15.50 -9.93
C ARG A 108 -16.06 -16.27 -10.60
N HIS A 109 -14.83 -15.86 -10.37
CA HIS A 109 -13.64 -16.44 -10.98
C HIS A 109 -12.94 -17.45 -10.06
N ARG A 110 -13.56 -17.82 -8.93
CA ARG A 110 -13.09 -18.86 -8.00
C ARG A 110 -11.62 -18.64 -7.55
N LEU A 111 -11.19 -17.38 -7.38
CA LEU A 111 -9.79 -17.05 -7.15
C LEU A 111 -9.25 -17.55 -5.80
N ARG A 112 -10.14 -17.81 -4.81
CA ARG A 112 -9.74 -18.43 -3.54
C ARG A 112 -9.13 -19.82 -3.73
N GLU A 113 -9.58 -20.58 -4.73
CA GLU A 113 -9.08 -21.95 -4.98
C GLU A 113 -7.64 -21.97 -5.52
N LEU A 114 -7.13 -20.85 -6.02
CA LEU A 114 -5.75 -20.71 -6.47
C LEU A 114 -4.77 -20.49 -5.30
N ARG A 115 -5.27 -20.24 -4.10
CA ARG A 115 -4.43 -19.84 -2.96
C ARG A 115 -3.77 -21.01 -2.26
N MET A 116 -2.58 -20.73 -1.77
CA MET A 116 -1.80 -21.56 -0.85
C MET A 116 -1.34 -20.65 0.29
N THR A 117 -1.60 -21.05 1.53
CA THR A 117 -1.12 -20.31 2.70
C THR A 117 0.32 -20.67 2.99
N GLY A 118 1.20 -19.68 3.06
CA GLY A 118 2.61 -19.88 3.37
C GLY A 118 3.43 -18.64 3.03
N ARG A 119 4.68 -18.63 3.46
CA ARG A 119 5.61 -17.50 3.31
C ARG A 119 6.84 -17.93 2.52
N ALA A 120 7.18 -17.17 1.49
CA ALA A 120 8.42 -17.36 0.75
C ALA A 120 9.64 -16.96 1.60
N GLN A 121 10.68 -17.78 1.56
CA GLN A 121 11.90 -17.64 2.35
C GLN A 121 13.18 -17.67 1.51
N GLY A 122 13.09 -18.10 0.25
CA GLY A 122 14.23 -18.17 -0.66
C GLY A 122 13.82 -18.50 -2.08
N LEU A 123 14.80 -18.40 -2.99
CA LEU A 123 14.69 -18.77 -4.40
C LEU A 123 15.84 -19.68 -4.77
N ALA A 124 15.59 -20.65 -5.65
CA ALA A 124 16.59 -21.41 -6.37
C ALA A 124 16.21 -21.49 -7.86
N PHE A 125 17.20 -21.58 -8.71
CA PHE A 125 17.01 -21.66 -10.16
C PHE A 125 17.63 -22.94 -10.67
N ASP A 126 16.81 -23.73 -11.32
CA ASP A 126 17.19 -25.00 -11.90
C ASP A 126 16.81 -25.07 -13.38
N ASN A 127 17.26 -26.10 -14.10
CA ASN A 127 17.08 -26.30 -15.54
C ASN A 127 15.64 -26.03 -16.02
N GLY A 128 15.33 -24.73 -16.29
CA GLY A 128 14.05 -24.30 -16.87
C GLY A 128 12.93 -24.01 -15.88
N HIS A 129 13.16 -24.06 -14.56
CA HIS A 129 12.17 -23.70 -13.55
C HIS A 129 12.78 -22.93 -12.38
N VAL A 130 11.92 -22.28 -11.59
CA VAL A 130 12.27 -21.57 -10.37
C VAL A 130 11.63 -22.32 -9.19
N THR A 131 12.44 -22.64 -8.19
CA THR A 131 11.98 -23.18 -6.93
C THR A 131 11.90 -22.06 -5.90
N VAL A 132 10.75 -21.91 -5.27
CA VAL A 132 10.53 -21.03 -4.13
C VAL A 132 10.60 -21.85 -2.86
N GLU A 133 11.55 -21.55 -2.00
CA GLU A 133 11.60 -22.10 -0.65
C GLU A 133 10.54 -21.43 0.21
N THR A 134 9.76 -22.21 0.94
CA THR A 134 8.69 -21.69 1.79
C THR A 134 8.73 -22.32 3.18
N ASP A 135 8.03 -21.73 4.12
CA ASP A 135 7.81 -22.26 5.48
C ASP A 135 7.01 -23.60 5.48
N ARG A 136 6.54 -24.05 4.30
CA ARG A 136 5.78 -25.29 4.12
C ARG A 136 6.42 -26.25 3.13
N GLY A 137 7.69 -26.01 2.79
CA GLY A 137 8.46 -26.79 1.82
C GLY A 137 8.59 -26.10 0.47
N PRO A 138 9.40 -26.64 -0.43
CA PRO A 138 9.70 -26.04 -1.72
C PRO A 138 8.55 -26.17 -2.71
N LEU A 139 8.35 -25.12 -3.52
CA LEU A 139 7.38 -25.08 -4.61
C LEU A 139 8.09 -24.76 -5.92
N ALA A 140 7.95 -25.63 -6.93
CA ALA A 140 8.56 -25.47 -8.24
C ALA A 140 7.54 -24.97 -9.29
N ALA A 141 7.95 -23.96 -10.06
CA ALA A 141 7.15 -23.41 -11.15
C ALA A 141 8.03 -23.01 -12.35
N LYS A 142 7.47 -23.05 -13.56
CA LYS A 142 8.13 -22.55 -14.77
C LYS A 142 8.32 -21.04 -14.69
N ARG A 143 7.36 -20.33 -14.07
CA ARG A 143 7.39 -18.89 -13.88
C ARG A 143 6.94 -18.51 -12.47
N VAL A 144 7.72 -17.65 -11.84
CA VAL A 144 7.42 -17.06 -10.52
C VAL A 144 7.21 -15.55 -10.68
N VAL A 145 6.19 -15.01 -10.05
CA VAL A 145 5.93 -13.57 -9.98
C VAL A 145 6.08 -13.07 -8.55
N LEU A 146 6.97 -12.14 -8.31
CA LEU A 146 7.08 -11.47 -7.01
C LEU A 146 6.08 -10.29 -6.96
N ALA A 147 4.94 -10.51 -6.31
CA ALA A 147 3.87 -9.54 -6.07
C ALA A 147 3.81 -9.12 -4.58
N ILE A 148 4.96 -9.07 -3.93
CA ILE A 148 5.13 -8.97 -2.47
C ILE A 148 4.75 -7.61 -1.85
N GLY A 149 4.48 -6.58 -2.67
CA GLY A 149 4.09 -5.27 -2.15
C GLY A 149 5.18 -4.58 -1.31
N ALA A 150 4.79 -3.61 -0.49
CA ALA A 150 5.68 -2.89 0.44
C ALA A 150 5.03 -2.71 1.83
N SER A 151 3.92 -3.37 2.11
CA SER A 151 3.12 -3.17 3.33
C SER A 151 3.73 -3.76 4.60
N ASP A 152 4.77 -4.60 4.47
CA ASP A 152 5.43 -5.25 5.62
C ASP A 152 6.52 -4.37 6.25
N HIS A 153 6.81 -3.20 5.68
CA HIS A 153 7.84 -2.27 6.15
C HIS A 153 7.25 -0.88 6.47
N PRO A 154 6.40 -0.75 7.49
CA PRO A 154 5.95 0.55 7.96
C PRO A 154 7.14 1.36 8.49
N HIS A 155 7.14 2.66 8.19
CA HIS A 155 8.23 3.55 8.61
C HIS A 155 8.05 3.97 10.08
N TRP A 156 8.94 3.52 10.95
CA TRP A 156 8.99 3.92 12.34
C TRP A 156 10.01 5.05 12.53
N PRO A 157 9.61 6.23 13.03
CA PRO A 157 10.56 7.27 13.42
C PRO A 157 11.53 6.74 14.47
N ALA A 158 12.79 7.18 14.42
CA ALA A 158 13.87 6.64 15.27
C ALA A 158 13.55 6.61 16.78
N TRP A 159 12.76 7.57 17.27
CA TRP A 159 12.37 7.69 18.68
C TRP A 159 11.31 6.66 19.12
N ALA A 160 10.51 6.11 18.20
CA ALA A 160 9.31 5.34 18.52
C ALA A 160 9.57 3.86 18.90
N PRO A 161 10.46 3.09 18.24
CA PRO A 161 10.62 1.66 18.51
C PRO A 161 11.01 1.34 19.95
N ALA A 162 11.96 2.09 20.53
CA ALA A 162 12.41 1.88 21.90
C ALA A 162 11.31 2.16 22.93
N LEU A 163 10.52 3.22 22.73
CA LEU A 163 9.38 3.55 23.59
C LEU A 163 8.28 2.49 23.51
N ARG A 164 7.97 2.01 22.31
CA ARG A 164 7.00 0.93 22.12
C ARG A 164 7.45 -0.36 22.82
N ALA A 165 8.71 -0.73 22.65
CA ALA A 165 9.28 -1.91 23.33
C ALA A 165 9.24 -1.80 24.86
N ALA A 166 9.32 -0.58 25.40
CA ALA A 166 9.16 -0.28 26.83
C ALA A 166 7.67 -0.23 27.27
N GLY A 167 6.71 -0.56 26.40
CA GLY A 167 5.28 -0.61 26.72
C GLY A 167 4.55 0.73 26.58
N ALA A 168 5.15 1.76 25.99
CA ALA A 168 4.44 3.02 25.74
C ALA A 168 3.29 2.82 24.74
N PRO A 169 2.17 3.57 24.85
CA PRO A 169 0.98 3.42 23.99
C PRO A 169 1.20 4.01 22.59
N ILE A 170 2.15 3.43 21.88
CA ILE A 170 2.52 3.83 20.51
C ILE A 170 2.32 2.64 19.58
N ASP A 171 1.58 2.82 18.50
CA ASP A 171 1.54 1.84 17.41
C ASP A 171 1.53 2.51 16.03
N HIS A 172 1.81 1.72 15.00
CA HIS A 172 1.75 2.18 13.63
C HIS A 172 0.43 1.72 13.00
N VAL A 173 -0.28 2.62 12.30
CA VAL A 173 -1.58 2.34 11.67
C VAL A 173 -1.55 1.12 10.73
N PHE A 174 -0.39 0.78 10.19
CA PHE A 174 -0.16 -0.39 9.35
C PHE A 174 0.52 -1.57 10.10
N SER A 175 0.62 -1.52 11.42
CA SER A 175 1.04 -2.69 12.21
C SER A 175 0.03 -3.84 12.03
N PRO A 176 0.49 -5.10 11.95
CA PRO A 176 -0.43 -6.25 11.92
C PRO A 176 -1.33 -6.36 13.15
N THR A 177 -0.88 -5.82 14.27
CA THR A 177 -1.59 -5.85 15.57
C THR A 177 -2.45 -4.61 15.82
N PHE A 178 -2.37 -3.59 14.98
CA PHE A 178 -3.19 -2.39 15.12
C PHE A 178 -4.56 -2.61 14.50
N HIS A 179 -5.60 -2.43 15.27
CA HIS A 179 -7.00 -2.45 14.83
C HIS A 179 -7.69 -1.19 15.33
N LEU A 180 -8.08 -0.33 14.40
CA LEU A 180 -8.74 0.95 14.73
C LEU A 180 -10.01 0.72 15.56
N GLU A 181 -10.72 -0.39 15.34
CA GLU A 181 -11.97 -0.70 16.01
C GLU A 181 -11.78 -1.17 17.46
N ASP A 182 -10.61 -1.75 17.78
CA ASP A 182 -10.31 -2.37 19.07
C ASP A 182 -9.51 -1.45 20.00
N LEU A 183 -9.31 -0.17 19.62
CA LEU A 183 -8.54 0.77 20.43
C LEU A 183 -9.21 1.01 21.78
N PRO A 184 -8.42 1.05 22.88
CA PRO A 184 -8.93 1.39 24.21
C PRO A 184 -9.48 2.82 24.22
N GLN A 185 -10.20 3.18 25.27
CA GLN A 185 -10.61 4.58 25.50
C GLN A 185 -9.35 5.45 25.71
N TRP A 186 -9.37 6.64 25.18
CA TRP A 186 -8.29 7.64 25.35
C TRP A 186 -8.86 9.00 25.74
N SER A 187 -8.05 9.78 26.45
CA SER A 187 -8.32 11.20 26.76
C SER A 187 -7.67 12.09 25.69
N HIS A 188 -6.49 11.72 25.23
CA HIS A 188 -5.79 12.44 24.17
C HIS A 188 -5.04 11.48 23.24
N ALA A 189 -5.50 11.39 21.99
CA ALA A 189 -4.83 10.66 20.92
C ALA A 189 -4.01 11.62 20.04
N THR A 190 -2.77 11.26 19.74
CA THR A 190 -1.92 12.00 18.78
C THR A 190 -1.59 11.15 17.58
N ILE A 191 -1.86 11.67 16.38
CA ILE A 191 -1.54 11.04 15.10
C ILE A 191 -0.32 11.76 14.50
N ILE A 192 0.69 11.00 14.08
CA ILE A 192 1.92 11.52 13.49
C ILE A 192 1.96 11.20 12.01
N GLY A 193 1.90 12.23 11.15
CA GLY A 193 2.00 12.09 9.70
C GLY A 193 1.25 13.18 8.95
N GLY A 194 1.65 13.48 7.70
CA GLY A 194 1.08 14.58 6.88
C GLY A 194 0.33 14.11 5.63
N GLY A 195 0.12 12.80 5.44
CA GLY A 195 -0.56 12.26 4.26
C GLY A 195 -2.02 11.87 4.51
N ILE A 196 -2.67 11.40 3.44
CA ILE A 196 -4.08 10.97 3.47
C ILE A 196 -4.38 9.99 4.62
N THR A 197 -3.50 9.03 4.87
CA THR A 197 -3.61 8.06 5.95
C THR A 197 -3.73 8.75 7.32
N ALA A 198 -2.85 9.71 7.59
CA ALA A 198 -2.84 10.43 8.87
C ALA A 198 -4.13 11.23 9.08
N VAL A 199 -4.54 11.95 8.04
CA VAL A 199 -5.77 12.77 8.10
C VAL A 199 -7.01 11.90 8.27
N GLN A 200 -7.15 10.81 7.50
CA GLN A 200 -8.27 9.89 7.62
C GLN A 200 -8.32 9.21 9.00
N THR A 201 -7.17 8.76 9.51
CA THR A 201 -7.10 8.16 10.86
C THR A 201 -7.47 9.18 11.94
N ALA A 202 -7.00 10.43 11.84
CA ALA A 202 -7.35 11.49 12.78
C ALA A 202 -8.86 11.79 12.77
N LEU A 203 -9.46 11.92 11.59
CA LEU A 203 -10.91 12.10 11.44
C LEU A 203 -11.71 10.92 12.02
N ALA A 204 -11.30 9.69 11.72
CA ALA A 204 -11.94 8.50 12.24
C ALA A 204 -11.88 8.41 13.77
N LEU A 205 -10.75 8.79 14.39
CA LEU A 205 -10.64 8.86 15.85
C LEU A 205 -11.49 9.98 16.44
N ALA A 206 -11.52 11.16 15.83
CA ALA A 206 -12.35 12.28 16.28
C ALA A 206 -13.86 12.00 16.21
N GLU A 207 -14.29 11.07 15.35
CA GLU A 207 -15.70 10.62 15.28
C GLU A 207 -16.05 9.55 16.32
N ARG A 208 -15.05 8.82 16.83
CA ARG A 208 -15.27 7.65 17.72
C ARG A 208 -15.25 7.98 19.22
N SER A 209 -14.67 9.09 19.61
CA SER A 209 -14.47 9.44 21.01
C SER A 209 -14.60 10.94 21.22
N SER A 210 -15.04 11.32 22.44
CA SER A 210 -15.01 12.70 22.92
C SER A 210 -13.61 13.13 23.43
N GLY A 211 -12.64 12.22 23.43
CA GLY A 211 -11.24 12.53 23.75
C GLY A 211 -10.63 13.49 22.70
N ARG A 212 -9.64 14.26 23.11
CA ARG A 212 -8.92 15.17 22.21
C ARG A 212 -8.15 14.38 21.16
N VAL A 213 -8.13 14.89 19.94
CA VAL A 213 -7.35 14.33 18.83
C VAL A 213 -6.42 15.42 18.29
N SER A 214 -5.12 15.14 18.25
CA SER A 214 -4.12 16.02 17.66
C SER A 214 -3.46 15.37 16.45
N LEU A 215 -3.39 16.07 15.33
CA LEU A 215 -2.64 15.68 14.16
C LEU A 215 -1.34 16.48 14.09
N VAL A 216 -0.20 15.80 14.08
CA VAL A 216 1.12 16.45 13.97
C VAL A 216 1.72 16.13 12.60
N THR A 217 2.05 17.18 11.86
CA THR A 217 2.63 17.10 10.50
C THR A 217 3.96 17.84 10.45
N ARG A 218 4.95 17.34 9.72
CA ARG A 218 6.25 18.01 9.57
C ARG A 218 6.22 19.25 8.69
N HIS A 219 5.21 19.38 7.88
CA HIS A 219 5.05 20.47 6.90
C HIS A 219 3.56 20.73 6.67
N SER A 220 3.23 21.86 6.09
CA SER A 220 1.87 22.18 5.66
C SER A 220 1.29 21.07 4.78
N LEU A 221 -0.01 20.84 4.87
CA LEU A 221 -0.69 19.81 4.08
C LEU A 221 -0.52 20.09 2.59
N ARG A 222 -0.09 19.07 1.87
CA ARG A 222 0.00 19.09 0.41
C ARG A 222 -1.32 18.59 -0.17
N ILE A 223 -2.03 19.45 -0.89
CA ILE A 223 -3.34 19.13 -1.47
C ILE A 223 -3.14 18.63 -2.90
N GLU A 224 -3.41 17.34 -3.11
CA GLU A 224 -3.34 16.70 -4.41
C GLU A 224 -4.40 15.60 -4.51
N MET A 225 -5.14 15.56 -5.60
CA MET A 225 -6.21 14.57 -5.79
C MET A 225 -5.66 13.14 -5.88
N PHE A 226 -4.61 12.93 -6.66
CA PHE A 226 -4.00 11.63 -6.89
C PHE A 226 -2.58 11.54 -6.34
N ASP A 227 -2.09 10.33 -6.14
CA ASP A 227 -0.71 10.08 -5.70
C ASP A 227 0.33 10.27 -6.81
N SER A 228 -0.10 10.44 -8.05
CA SER A 228 0.67 10.89 -9.20
C SER A 228 -0.27 11.43 -10.27
N ASP A 229 0.25 12.29 -11.16
CA ASP A 229 -0.54 12.80 -12.28
C ASP A 229 -1.05 11.66 -13.18
N PRO A 230 -2.32 11.69 -13.64
CA PRO A 230 -2.87 10.69 -14.54
C PRO A 230 -2.11 10.51 -15.86
N CYS A 231 -1.31 11.48 -16.31
CA CYS A 231 -0.47 11.35 -17.53
C CYS A 231 0.45 10.13 -17.48
N TRP A 232 0.82 9.65 -16.28
CA TRP A 232 1.66 8.48 -16.07
C TRP A 232 0.97 7.14 -16.36
N ILE A 233 -0.36 7.14 -16.56
CA ILE A 233 -1.10 5.95 -16.97
C ILE A 233 -0.95 5.67 -18.45
N GLY A 234 -0.78 6.73 -19.23
CA GLY A 234 -0.72 6.69 -20.71
C GLY A 234 0.61 7.16 -21.29
N ALA A 235 0.67 7.23 -22.61
CA ALA A 235 1.88 7.56 -23.35
C ALA A 235 2.40 9.00 -23.13
N LEU A 236 1.60 9.91 -22.56
CA LEU A 236 1.96 11.32 -22.46
C LEU A 236 3.25 11.52 -21.62
N CYS A 237 3.29 10.97 -20.42
CA CYS A 237 4.49 11.04 -19.56
C CYS A 237 5.40 9.81 -19.74
N MET A 238 4.85 8.66 -20.17
CA MET A 238 5.63 7.43 -20.28
C MET A 238 6.65 7.44 -21.43
N ARG A 239 6.42 8.21 -22.51
CA ARG A 239 7.38 8.28 -23.63
C ARG A 239 8.78 8.76 -23.22
N GLU A 240 8.84 9.78 -22.39
CA GLU A 240 10.10 10.31 -21.88
C GLU A 240 10.74 9.33 -20.89
N PHE A 241 9.92 8.78 -20.00
CA PHE A 241 10.34 7.78 -19.03
C PHE A 241 10.95 6.54 -19.69
N GLU A 242 10.34 6.01 -20.74
CA GLU A 242 10.83 4.83 -21.46
C GLU A 242 12.17 5.06 -22.16
N ARG A 243 12.46 6.31 -22.57
CA ARG A 243 13.75 6.70 -23.19
C ARG A 243 14.84 6.96 -22.16
N ALA A 244 14.46 7.25 -20.92
CA ALA A 244 15.38 7.61 -19.86
C ALA A 244 16.15 6.38 -19.34
N GLY A 245 17.39 6.61 -18.90
CA GLY A 245 18.17 5.61 -18.17
C GLY A 245 17.61 5.38 -16.76
N HIS A 246 17.96 4.25 -16.13
CA HIS A 246 17.36 3.85 -14.85
C HIS A 246 17.55 4.88 -13.72
N GLY A 247 18.69 5.58 -13.67
CA GLY A 247 18.93 6.66 -12.69
C GLY A 247 17.97 7.83 -12.88
N GLU A 248 17.73 8.23 -14.14
CA GLU A 248 16.74 9.25 -14.48
C GLU A 248 15.31 8.79 -14.17
N ARG A 249 14.96 7.56 -14.56
CA ARG A 249 13.66 6.96 -14.21
C ARG A 249 13.40 7.00 -12.71
N ARG A 250 14.43 6.72 -11.87
CA ARG A 250 14.31 6.82 -10.40
C ARG A 250 14.00 8.26 -9.95
N ARG A 251 14.66 9.27 -10.54
CA ARG A 251 14.40 10.68 -10.24
C ARG A 251 12.98 11.08 -10.67
N MET A 252 12.57 10.72 -11.89
CA MET A 252 11.23 10.98 -12.41
C MET A 252 10.13 10.36 -11.52
N ILE A 253 10.31 9.11 -11.06
CA ILE A 253 9.38 8.47 -10.11
C ILE A 253 9.29 9.25 -8.80
N ALA A 254 10.42 9.70 -8.26
CA ALA A 254 10.44 10.44 -7.00
C ALA A 254 9.73 11.80 -7.12
N GLN A 255 9.88 12.49 -8.24
CA GLN A 255 9.25 13.78 -8.55
C GLN A 255 7.76 13.64 -8.87
N ALA A 256 7.39 12.59 -9.62
CA ALA A 256 6.02 12.37 -10.07
C ALA A 256 5.07 11.95 -8.93
N ARG A 257 5.59 11.42 -7.83
CA ARG A 257 4.75 10.95 -6.72
C ARG A 257 4.41 12.08 -5.73
N ASN A 258 3.14 12.32 -5.56
CA ASN A 258 2.58 13.27 -4.59
C ASN A 258 2.56 12.67 -3.16
N ARG A 259 3.75 12.34 -2.64
CA ARG A 259 3.89 11.71 -1.32
C ARG A 259 3.42 12.64 -0.21
N GLY A 260 2.72 12.08 0.79
CA GLY A 260 2.22 12.86 1.92
C GLY A 260 1.13 13.85 1.53
N SER A 261 0.46 13.65 0.41
CA SER A 261 -0.62 14.51 -0.05
C SER A 261 -2.00 13.99 0.36
N VAL A 262 -2.96 14.92 0.35
CA VAL A 262 -4.35 14.71 0.79
C VAL A 262 -5.27 15.27 -0.29
N PRO A 263 -6.31 14.53 -0.73
CA PRO A 263 -7.35 15.07 -1.61
C PRO A 263 -8.08 16.23 -0.96
N SER A 264 -8.54 17.18 -1.77
CA SER A 264 -9.15 18.44 -1.29
C SER A 264 -10.37 18.21 -0.40
N GLU A 265 -11.22 17.23 -0.69
CA GLU A 265 -12.40 16.92 0.12
C GLU A 265 -12.03 16.36 1.51
N ILE A 266 -10.95 15.58 1.60
CA ILE A 266 -10.46 15.07 2.91
C ILE A 266 -9.81 16.22 3.70
N ALA A 267 -9.08 17.11 3.03
CA ALA A 267 -8.54 18.30 3.67
C ALA A 267 -9.66 19.23 4.17
N SER A 268 -10.75 19.39 3.41
CA SER A 268 -11.93 20.14 3.83
C SER A 268 -12.55 19.57 5.08
N GLN A 269 -12.76 18.24 5.14
CA GLN A 269 -13.27 17.56 6.34
C GLN A 269 -12.38 17.77 7.57
N LEU A 270 -11.06 17.76 7.38
CA LEU A 270 -10.11 18.07 8.45
C LEU A 270 -10.28 19.51 8.97
N PHE A 271 -10.36 20.51 8.09
CA PHE A 271 -10.54 21.90 8.49
C PHE A 271 -11.90 22.14 9.13
N ASP A 272 -12.95 21.43 8.71
CA ASP A 272 -14.25 21.46 9.36
C ASP A 272 -14.16 20.91 10.80
N ALA A 273 -13.49 19.77 10.99
CA ALA A 273 -13.28 19.16 12.31
C ALA A 273 -12.45 20.08 13.25
N ILE A 274 -11.49 20.82 12.70
CA ILE A 274 -10.70 21.80 13.47
C ILE A 274 -11.58 22.97 13.88
N ARG A 275 -12.41 23.53 12.99
CA ARG A 275 -13.33 24.62 13.33
C ARG A 275 -14.38 24.25 14.38
N GLU A 276 -14.75 22.97 14.41
CA GLU A 276 -15.68 22.42 15.39
C GLU A 276 -15.00 21.96 16.70
N ASP A 277 -13.71 22.28 16.87
CA ASP A 277 -12.89 21.91 18.05
C ASP A 277 -12.84 20.41 18.35
N ARG A 278 -13.04 19.57 17.31
CA ARG A 278 -12.96 18.11 17.41
C ARG A 278 -11.53 17.58 17.20
N LEU A 279 -10.69 18.38 16.55
CA LEU A 279 -9.33 18.01 16.19
C LEU A 279 -8.43 19.25 16.16
N SER A 280 -7.16 19.08 16.58
CA SER A 280 -6.12 20.09 16.43
C SER A 280 -5.07 19.67 15.39
N LEU A 281 -4.46 20.66 14.72
CA LEU A 281 -3.38 20.45 13.76
C LEU A 281 -2.16 21.27 14.17
N THR A 282 -1.04 20.58 14.38
CA THR A 282 0.26 21.21 14.71
C THR A 282 1.26 20.89 13.61
N CYS A 283 2.00 21.88 13.16
CA CYS A 283 3.07 21.72 12.17
C CYS A 283 4.43 21.80 12.88
N GLY A 284 5.21 20.73 12.84
CA GLY A 284 6.54 20.63 13.42
C GLY A 284 7.04 19.18 13.46
N ASP A 285 8.33 19.00 13.62
CA ASP A 285 8.93 17.69 13.86
C ASP A 285 8.80 17.27 15.33
N ILE A 286 8.85 15.98 15.61
CA ILE A 286 8.99 15.48 16.99
C ILE A 286 10.46 15.55 17.38
N ALA A 287 10.82 16.62 18.09
CA ALA A 287 12.17 16.82 18.59
C ALA A 287 12.52 15.80 19.70
N HIS A 288 11.60 15.58 20.64
CA HIS A 288 11.76 14.62 21.72
C HIS A 288 10.47 13.84 21.98
N ALA A 289 10.63 12.59 22.40
CA ALA A 289 9.53 11.75 22.86
C ALA A 289 9.98 10.94 24.11
N ARG A 290 9.15 10.89 25.14
CA ARG A 290 9.43 10.10 26.35
C ARG A 290 8.17 9.52 26.95
N ALA A 291 8.30 8.34 27.56
CA ALA A 291 7.24 7.80 28.39
C ALA A 291 7.13 8.60 29.70
N ILE A 292 5.90 8.87 30.14
CA ILE A 292 5.57 9.51 31.39
C ILE A 292 4.58 8.67 32.19
N GLY A 293 4.44 8.94 33.50
CA GLY A 293 3.51 8.19 34.34
C GLY A 293 2.08 8.13 33.82
N GLY A 294 1.35 7.04 34.17
CA GLY A 294 -0.04 6.83 33.77
C GLY A 294 -0.20 6.34 32.31
N ASN A 295 0.75 5.53 31.83
CA ASN A 295 0.74 4.95 30.49
C ASN A 295 0.56 6.02 29.38
N ARG A 296 1.35 7.09 29.46
CA ARG A 296 1.31 8.22 28.53
C ARG A 296 2.66 8.49 27.89
N VAL A 297 2.63 9.14 26.74
CA VAL A 297 3.81 9.64 26.02
C VAL A 297 3.76 11.16 25.99
N GLN A 298 4.84 11.80 26.36
CA GLN A 298 5.05 13.22 26.13
C GLN A 298 5.83 13.39 24.85
N LEU A 299 5.28 14.17 23.93
CA LEU A 299 5.87 14.57 22.66
C LEU A 299 6.23 16.05 22.73
N THR A 300 7.45 16.38 22.37
CA THR A 300 7.92 17.76 22.20
C THR A 300 7.97 18.06 20.71
N ILE A 301 7.19 19.03 20.24
CA ILE A 301 7.07 19.38 18.83
C ILE A 301 7.80 20.71 18.64
N GLY A 302 8.64 20.76 17.63
CA GLY A 302 9.43 21.93 17.24
C GLY A 302 10.63 21.52 16.41
N ASP A 303 11.37 22.51 15.95
CA ASP A 303 12.71 22.33 15.42
C ASP A 303 13.71 22.86 16.44
N ASP A 304 15.01 22.65 16.20
CA ASP A 304 16.10 23.17 17.05
C ASP A 304 16.24 24.71 16.98
N SER A 305 15.25 25.41 16.41
CA SER A 305 15.18 26.89 16.38
C SER A 305 14.70 27.46 17.72
N GLU A 306 14.89 28.76 17.94
CA GLU A 306 14.50 29.49 19.16
C GLU A 306 12.98 29.58 19.41
N ALA A 307 12.15 28.93 18.58
CA ALA A 307 10.69 28.92 18.72
C ALA A 307 10.25 28.13 19.96
N PRO A 308 9.19 28.55 20.68
CA PRO A 308 8.68 27.81 21.82
C PRO A 308 8.23 26.41 21.39
N LEU A 309 8.73 25.38 22.08
CA LEU A 309 8.37 24.00 21.83
C LEU A 309 6.95 23.71 22.36
N GLU A 310 6.11 23.10 21.52
CA GLU A 310 4.81 22.64 21.95
C GLU A 310 4.93 21.26 22.62
N LEU A 311 4.25 21.07 23.76
CA LEU A 311 4.23 19.81 24.50
C LEU A 311 2.87 19.16 24.41
N LEU A 312 2.81 17.95 23.89
CA LEU A 312 1.61 17.09 23.91
C LEU A 312 1.82 15.89 24.82
N ASN A 313 0.83 15.64 25.69
CA ASN A 313 0.80 14.44 26.55
C ASN A 313 -0.34 13.54 26.05
N SER A 314 -0.01 12.37 25.51
CA SER A 314 -0.96 11.49 24.85
C SER A 314 -0.99 10.12 25.50
N ASP A 315 -2.17 9.56 25.68
CA ASP A 315 -2.41 8.19 26.10
C ASP A 315 -2.65 7.22 24.93
N LEU A 316 -2.61 7.75 23.69
CA LEU A 316 -2.57 6.99 22.46
C LEU A 316 -1.75 7.76 21.39
N VAL A 317 -0.71 7.15 20.85
CA VAL A 317 0.08 7.70 19.73
C VAL A 317 -0.01 6.76 18.54
N VAL A 318 -0.55 7.25 17.41
CA VAL A 318 -0.69 6.48 16.16
C VAL A 318 0.25 7.04 15.11
N LEU A 319 1.20 6.22 14.69
CA LEU A 319 2.11 6.57 13.60
C LEU A 319 1.43 6.31 12.25
N ALA A 320 1.25 7.34 11.45
CA ALA A 320 0.78 7.28 10.07
C ALA A 320 1.86 7.81 9.12
N THR A 321 3.09 7.40 9.36
CA THR A 321 4.33 7.87 8.72
C THR A 321 4.64 7.16 7.40
N GLY A 322 3.73 6.26 6.98
CA GLY A 322 3.82 5.53 5.72
C GLY A 322 4.76 4.33 5.77
N PHE A 323 5.44 4.06 4.66
CA PHE A 323 6.31 2.89 4.50
C PHE A 323 7.75 3.33 4.22
N ASP A 324 8.69 2.45 4.55
CA ASP A 324 10.09 2.66 4.24
C ASP A 324 10.33 2.83 2.73
N ARG A 325 11.40 3.55 2.41
CA ARG A 325 11.78 3.82 1.01
C ARG A 325 12.65 2.72 0.40
N SER A 326 13.07 1.77 1.21
CA SER A 326 13.87 0.62 0.78
C SER A 326 13.08 -0.28 -0.17
N ARG A 327 13.79 -1.07 -0.95
CA ARG A 327 13.22 -2.12 -1.80
C ARG A 327 12.52 -3.15 -0.90
N PRO A 328 11.27 -3.56 -1.21
CA PRO A 328 10.62 -4.63 -0.48
C PRO A 328 11.28 -6.00 -0.72
N GLY A 329 11.01 -6.95 0.18
CA GLY A 329 11.47 -8.33 0.11
C GLY A 329 12.43 -8.73 1.23
N GLY A 330 13.09 -7.76 1.89
CA GLY A 330 13.95 -8.03 3.04
C GLY A 330 15.10 -9.00 2.73
N GLU A 331 15.64 -9.61 3.79
CA GLU A 331 16.86 -10.41 3.75
C GLU A 331 16.82 -11.62 2.80
N TRP A 332 15.68 -12.30 2.69
CA TRP A 332 15.60 -13.47 1.81
C TRP A 332 15.78 -13.08 0.33
N LEU A 333 15.24 -11.91 -0.07
CA LEU A 333 15.42 -11.40 -1.42
C LEU A 333 16.82 -10.82 -1.61
N ASP A 334 17.42 -10.22 -0.57
CA ASP A 334 18.82 -9.75 -0.60
C ASP A 334 19.78 -10.94 -0.81
N ARG A 335 19.55 -12.06 -0.12
CA ARG A 335 20.31 -13.29 -0.35
C ARG A 335 20.16 -13.80 -1.78
N ALA A 336 18.94 -13.84 -2.31
CA ALA A 336 18.70 -14.28 -3.70
C ALA A 336 19.38 -13.35 -4.72
N ILE A 337 19.35 -12.03 -4.52
CA ILE A 337 20.03 -11.06 -5.38
C ILE A 337 21.51 -11.35 -5.42
N SER A 338 22.15 -11.49 -4.26
CA SER A 338 23.59 -11.74 -4.14
C SER A 338 23.97 -13.10 -4.71
N GLN A 339 23.25 -14.16 -4.35
CA GLN A 339 23.55 -15.54 -4.75
C GLN A 339 23.42 -15.76 -6.25
N PHE A 340 22.42 -15.17 -6.87
CA PHE A 340 22.11 -15.39 -8.29
C PHE A 340 22.47 -14.21 -9.19
N ALA A 341 23.19 -13.21 -8.66
CA ALA A 341 23.60 -12.00 -9.37
C ALA A 341 22.42 -11.32 -10.10
N LEU A 342 21.26 -11.18 -9.45
CA LEU A 342 20.09 -10.56 -10.03
C LEU A 342 20.36 -9.07 -10.26
N ARG A 343 20.14 -8.60 -11.48
CA ARG A 343 20.49 -7.23 -11.86
C ARG A 343 19.66 -6.20 -11.11
N CYS A 344 20.31 -5.33 -10.37
CA CYS A 344 19.72 -4.18 -9.69
C CYS A 344 20.38 -2.88 -10.13
N HIS A 345 19.63 -1.79 -10.10
CA HIS A 345 20.17 -0.44 -10.13
C HIS A 345 20.80 -0.09 -8.76
N GLU A 346 21.67 0.91 -8.70
CA GLU A 346 22.33 1.39 -7.47
C GLU A 346 21.35 1.66 -6.31
N CYS A 347 20.10 2.05 -6.61
CA CYS A 347 19.05 2.20 -5.62
C CYS A 347 18.48 0.88 -5.05
N GLY A 348 19.04 -0.27 -5.41
CA GLY A 348 18.62 -1.60 -4.99
C GLY A 348 17.40 -2.19 -5.71
N TYR A 349 16.76 -1.44 -6.62
CA TYR A 349 15.57 -1.92 -7.33
C TYR A 349 15.91 -2.74 -8.57
N PRO A 350 15.09 -3.75 -8.92
CA PRO A 350 15.30 -4.61 -10.07
C PRO A 350 15.44 -3.85 -11.40
N ILE A 351 16.39 -4.28 -12.23
CA ILE A 351 16.45 -3.96 -13.65
C ILE A 351 15.85 -5.15 -14.40
N VAL A 352 14.70 -4.92 -15.03
CA VAL A 352 13.91 -5.95 -15.71
C VAL A 352 13.72 -5.63 -17.19
N ASP A 353 13.33 -6.62 -17.98
CA ASP A 353 12.92 -6.41 -19.37
C ASP A 353 11.48 -5.85 -19.50
N VAL A 354 11.05 -5.58 -20.73
CA VAL A 354 9.71 -5.04 -21.03
C VAL A 354 8.57 -5.96 -20.57
N ASN A 355 8.83 -7.26 -20.43
CA ASN A 355 7.89 -8.25 -19.91
C ASN A 355 8.00 -8.43 -18.38
N LEU A 356 8.67 -7.51 -17.70
CA LEU A 356 8.91 -7.48 -16.26
C LEU A 356 9.69 -8.70 -15.75
N ARG A 357 10.49 -9.32 -16.61
CA ARG A 357 11.32 -10.47 -16.30
C ARG A 357 12.65 -9.97 -15.72
N TRP A 358 12.95 -10.37 -14.52
CA TRP A 358 14.21 -10.06 -13.83
C TRP A 358 15.32 -11.06 -14.20
N ARG A 359 14.90 -12.32 -14.36
CA ARG A 359 15.71 -13.45 -14.83
C ARG A 359 14.79 -14.45 -15.52
N SER A 360 15.33 -15.39 -16.29
CA SER A 360 14.52 -16.49 -16.87
C SER A 360 13.66 -17.15 -15.79
N GLY A 361 12.35 -17.22 -16.01
CA GLY A 361 11.38 -17.76 -15.07
C GLY A 361 11.00 -16.83 -13.90
N LEU A 362 11.71 -15.72 -13.63
CA LEU A 362 11.41 -14.82 -12.51
C LEU A 362 10.91 -13.46 -12.99
N HIS A 363 9.69 -13.09 -12.62
CA HIS A 363 9.04 -11.82 -12.93
C HIS A 363 8.76 -11.03 -11.65
N VAL A 364 8.59 -9.74 -11.78
CA VAL A 364 8.28 -8.84 -10.67
C VAL A 364 7.12 -7.90 -11.02
N THR A 365 6.40 -7.41 -10.00
CA THR A 365 5.33 -6.42 -10.16
C THR A 365 5.28 -5.46 -8.98
N GLY A 366 4.41 -4.46 -9.05
CA GLY A 366 4.27 -3.47 -8.00
C GLY A 366 5.55 -2.66 -7.79
N PRO A 367 5.96 -2.44 -6.54
CA PRO A 367 7.16 -1.67 -6.24
C PRO A 367 8.43 -2.19 -6.92
N LEU A 368 8.57 -3.51 -7.05
CA LEU A 368 9.75 -4.12 -7.68
C LEU A 368 9.86 -3.83 -9.18
N ALA A 369 8.76 -3.47 -9.84
CA ALA A 369 8.72 -3.16 -11.27
C ALA A 369 8.69 -1.64 -11.56
N GLU A 370 8.88 -0.77 -10.57
CA GLU A 370 8.66 0.67 -10.78
C GLU A 370 9.66 1.34 -11.72
N LEU A 371 10.88 0.80 -11.86
CA LEU A 371 11.85 1.31 -12.84
C LEU A 371 11.45 1.00 -14.29
N GLU A 372 10.48 0.13 -14.52
CA GLU A 372 9.94 -0.20 -15.85
C GLU A 372 8.50 0.30 -16.07
N LEU A 373 7.64 0.21 -15.03
CA LEU A 373 6.24 0.62 -15.10
C LEU A 373 5.98 2.08 -14.69
N GLY A 374 7.00 2.78 -14.18
CA GLY A 374 6.89 4.16 -13.75
C GLY A 374 6.15 4.37 -12.42
N PRO A 375 5.76 5.62 -12.11
CA PRO A 375 5.16 6.02 -10.82
C PRO A 375 3.91 5.23 -10.42
N VAL A 376 3.12 4.78 -11.39
CA VAL A 376 1.85 4.04 -11.17
C VAL A 376 2.05 2.56 -10.90
N ALA A 377 3.28 2.06 -10.93
CA ALA A 377 3.60 0.64 -10.73
C ALA A 377 2.99 0.04 -9.45
N ARG A 378 2.84 0.84 -8.39
CA ARG A 378 2.32 0.39 -7.08
C ARG A 378 0.79 0.38 -7.00
N ASN A 379 0.12 0.96 -8.00
CA ASN A 379 -1.33 1.17 -8.01
C ASN A 379 -2.07 0.00 -8.64
N ILE A 380 -3.41 -0.02 -8.53
CA ILE A 380 -4.25 -1.03 -9.17
C ILE A 380 -4.03 -1.06 -10.69
N ILE A 381 -3.88 0.12 -11.32
CA ILE A 381 -3.58 0.20 -12.76
C ILE A 381 -2.21 -0.41 -13.11
N GLY A 382 -1.23 -0.31 -12.21
CA GLY A 382 0.07 -0.97 -12.36
C GLY A 382 -0.05 -2.50 -12.41
N ALA A 383 -0.97 -3.09 -11.65
CA ALA A 383 -1.26 -4.52 -11.74
C ALA A 383 -1.80 -4.93 -13.11
N ARG A 384 -2.67 -4.10 -13.71
CA ARG A 384 -3.21 -4.32 -15.07
C ARG A 384 -2.11 -4.25 -16.13
N HIS A 385 -1.23 -3.24 -16.04
CA HIS A 385 -0.08 -3.12 -16.95
C HIS A 385 0.87 -4.31 -16.82
N ALA A 386 1.17 -4.72 -15.57
CA ALA A 386 2.04 -5.87 -15.31
C ALA A 386 1.47 -7.17 -15.89
N ALA A 387 0.19 -7.47 -15.63
CA ALA A 387 -0.44 -8.69 -16.11
C ALA A 387 -0.40 -8.82 -17.65
N ARG A 388 -0.69 -7.70 -18.37
CA ARG A 388 -0.64 -7.67 -19.83
C ARG A 388 0.77 -7.92 -20.38
N ARG A 389 1.79 -7.28 -19.79
CA ARG A 389 3.19 -7.46 -20.20
C ARG A 389 3.73 -8.86 -19.94
N MET A 390 3.34 -9.48 -18.83
CA MET A 390 3.78 -10.84 -18.47
C MET A 390 3.14 -11.93 -19.34
N ALA A 391 1.93 -11.70 -19.84
CA ALA A 391 1.18 -12.68 -20.66
C ALA A 391 1.45 -12.52 -22.16
N ALA A 392 2.11 -11.44 -22.60
CA ALA A 392 2.54 -11.24 -23.98
C ALA A 392 3.79 -12.07 -24.29
#